data_ab28b2b654f80c0b0d96f7969789eb80
#
_entry.id   ab28b2b654f80c0b0d96f7969789eb80
#
_cell.length_a   1.000
_cell.length_b   1.000
_cell.length_c   1.000
_cell.angle_alpha   90.00
_cell.angle_beta   90.00
_cell.angle_gamma   90.00
#
_symmetry.space_group_name_H-M   'P 1'
#
loop_
_entity.id
_entity.type
_entity.pdbx_description
1 polymer ?
#
loop_
_entity_poly.entity_id
_entity_poly.type
_entity_poly.pdbx_seq_one_letter_code
_entity_poly.pdbx_strand_id
1 'polypeptide(L)'
;KAKSSDIDLSELQLAYFTYNSVVDPLGGTKGDYTKYHPENSQYNYLDAGGNYEWAMKRLSQWVGTVNESDVPYDNALDSLSYGLDDKYAYNYDVAHLQNAYEINIKEQSEDVKKQIIEHGAVGVSYVHKAAGSNYINKSYYDAADTVYGTGDGGHAVMIVGWDDNYSKDNFTGITKPTSDGAWLVRNSWGESSSYYNVLDYFWMSYETYSLNSTAWVFDFSADGEYNNNYQLDGGLESQKDPWYNNV
;
A
#
# COMPACT_ATOMS: atom_id res chain seq x y z
N LYS A 1 -6.12 22.94 3.48
CA LYS A 1 -5.49 21.62 3.72
C LYS A 1 -4.18 21.89 4.42
N ALA A 2 -4.08 21.61 5.72
CA ALA A 2 -2.82 21.62 6.43
C ALA A 2 -2.00 20.45 5.86
N LYS A 3 -0.97 20.75 5.06
CA LYS A 3 0.10 19.80 4.85
C LYS A 3 0.88 19.79 6.16
N SER A 4 0.47 18.92 7.10
CA SER A 4 1.33 18.63 8.23
C SER A 4 2.48 17.79 7.70
N SER A 5 3.67 18.31 7.79
CA SER A 5 4.91 17.57 7.52
C SER A 5 5.20 16.53 8.61
N ASP A 6 4.32 16.41 9.60
CA ASP A 6 4.58 15.73 10.86
C ASP A 6 3.61 14.56 11.11
N ILE A 7 2.82 14.16 10.10
CA ILE A 7 1.98 12.95 10.19
C ILE A 7 2.84 11.76 9.76
N ASP A 8 3.08 10.88 10.71
CA ASP A 8 3.77 9.61 10.54
C ASP A 8 2.90 8.53 11.17
N LEU A 9 2.30 7.69 10.33
CA LEU A 9 1.33 6.67 10.76
C LEU A 9 2.00 5.31 10.82
N SER A 10 1.63 4.52 11.83
CA SER A 10 2.22 3.21 12.09
C SER A 10 1.84 2.17 11.03
N GLU A 11 2.81 1.73 10.26
CA GLU A 11 2.69 0.58 9.37
C GLU A 11 2.53 -0.72 10.17
N LEU A 12 3.19 -0.82 11.32
CA LEU A 12 3.11 -1.99 12.19
C LEU A 12 1.70 -2.21 12.72
N GLN A 13 1.02 -1.14 13.15
CA GLN A 13 -0.36 -1.22 13.63
C GLN A 13 -1.28 -1.77 12.53
N LEU A 14 -1.21 -1.20 11.35
CA LEU A 14 -2.03 -1.63 10.22
C LEU A 14 -1.72 -3.08 9.83
N ALA A 15 -0.44 -3.45 9.72
CA ALA A 15 -0.02 -4.81 9.39
C ALA A 15 -0.53 -5.80 10.44
N TYR A 16 -0.33 -5.52 11.72
CA TYR A 16 -0.75 -6.40 12.81
C TYR A 16 -2.26 -6.66 12.78
N PHE A 17 -3.07 -5.61 12.83
CA PHE A 17 -4.52 -5.76 12.89
C PHE A 17 -5.16 -6.18 11.56
N THR A 18 -4.47 -6.07 10.44
CA THR A 18 -4.93 -6.69 9.19
C THR A 18 -4.96 -8.22 9.31
N TYR A 19 -3.99 -8.81 10.02
CA TYR A 19 -3.87 -10.26 10.17
C TYR A 19 -4.36 -10.81 11.52
N ASN A 20 -4.67 -9.95 12.47
CA ASN A 20 -5.13 -10.36 13.80
C ASN A 20 -6.49 -9.75 14.08
N SER A 21 -7.41 -10.60 14.54
CA SER A 21 -8.74 -10.14 14.96
C SER A 21 -8.67 -9.35 16.24
N VAL A 22 -9.54 -8.37 16.36
CA VAL A 22 -9.79 -7.64 17.60
C VAL A 22 -11.30 -7.51 17.81
N VAL A 23 -11.75 -7.61 19.06
CA VAL A 23 -13.17 -7.48 19.39
C VAL A 23 -13.54 -6.00 19.38
N ASP A 24 -14.62 -5.65 18.67
CA ASP A 24 -15.20 -4.31 18.71
C ASP A 24 -15.52 -3.93 20.18
N PRO A 25 -15.03 -2.78 20.68
CA PRO A 25 -15.28 -2.33 22.05
C PRO A 25 -16.75 -2.08 22.36
N LEU A 26 -17.59 -1.92 21.35
CA LEU A 26 -19.04 -1.81 21.51
C LEU A 26 -19.75 -3.17 21.66
N GLY A 27 -19.00 -4.26 21.75
CA GLY A 27 -19.55 -5.60 21.96
C GLY A 27 -20.06 -6.26 20.67
N GLY A 28 -19.60 -5.80 19.53
CA GLY A 28 -19.89 -6.36 18.23
C GLY A 28 -19.12 -7.63 17.91
N THR A 29 -18.97 -7.88 16.63
CA THR A 29 -18.18 -9.00 16.09
C THR A 29 -16.69 -8.69 16.15
N LYS A 30 -15.85 -9.68 15.81
CA LYS A 30 -14.42 -9.46 15.64
C LYS A 30 -14.07 -8.66 14.37
N GLY A 31 -15.06 -8.32 13.56
CA GLY A 31 -14.88 -7.68 12.28
C GLY A 31 -14.15 -8.55 11.27
N ASP A 32 -13.97 -8.02 10.07
CA ASP A 32 -13.23 -8.68 9.00
C ASP A 32 -11.73 -8.53 9.22
N TYR A 33 -11.00 -9.62 9.10
CA TYR A 33 -9.54 -9.63 9.13
C TYR A 33 -9.02 -10.72 8.21
N THR A 34 -7.82 -10.56 7.70
CA THR A 34 -7.17 -11.59 6.88
C THR A 34 -6.58 -12.65 7.78
N LYS A 35 -7.10 -13.87 7.71
CA LYS A 35 -6.59 -14.95 8.56
C LYS A 35 -5.20 -15.37 8.09
N TYR A 36 -4.21 -15.14 8.96
CA TYR A 36 -2.87 -15.66 8.78
C TYR A 36 -2.80 -17.11 9.24
N HIS A 37 -2.23 -17.99 8.39
CA HIS A 37 -2.06 -19.40 8.66
C HIS A 37 -0.58 -19.76 8.81
N PRO A 38 0.01 -19.59 10.00
CA PRO A 38 1.44 -19.82 10.20
C PRO A 38 1.85 -21.28 9.92
N GLU A 39 0.93 -22.23 10.08
CA GLU A 39 1.14 -23.64 9.80
C GLU A 39 1.39 -23.96 8.31
N ASN A 40 0.99 -23.05 7.43
CA ASN A 40 1.12 -23.20 5.98
C ASN A 40 2.17 -22.27 5.37
N SER A 41 2.85 -21.45 6.20
CA SER A 41 3.79 -20.46 5.73
C SER A 41 5.09 -20.51 6.53
N GLN A 42 6.21 -20.43 5.83
CA GLN A 42 7.51 -20.19 6.44
C GLN A 42 7.72 -18.71 6.81
N TYR A 43 6.78 -17.85 6.44
CA TYR A 43 6.82 -16.42 6.68
C TYR A 43 5.89 -16.06 7.83
N ASN A 44 6.23 -15.03 8.57
CA ASN A 44 5.34 -14.41 9.56
C ASN A 44 4.42 -13.38 8.89
N TYR A 45 3.48 -12.79 9.63
CA TYR A 45 2.52 -11.84 9.07
C TYR A 45 3.18 -10.57 8.52
N LEU A 46 4.37 -10.18 8.99
CA LEU A 46 5.11 -9.03 8.45
C LEU A 46 5.67 -9.31 7.05
N ASP A 47 5.93 -10.58 6.74
CA ASP A 47 6.44 -11.02 5.45
C ASP A 47 5.35 -11.62 4.54
N ALA A 48 4.11 -11.66 5.01
CA ALA A 48 3.00 -12.28 4.27
C ALA A 48 2.53 -11.43 3.06
N GLY A 49 3.07 -10.24 2.91
CA GLY A 49 2.64 -9.30 1.88
C GLY A 49 1.36 -8.57 2.28
N GLY A 50 0.53 -8.23 1.31
CA GLY A 50 -0.72 -7.51 1.50
C GLY A 50 -1.19 -6.84 0.22
N ASN A 51 -2.31 -6.17 0.29
CA ASN A 51 -2.83 -5.36 -0.79
C ASN A 51 -3.70 -4.22 -0.24
N TYR A 52 -4.07 -3.29 -1.10
CA TYR A 52 -4.90 -2.14 -0.71
C TYR A 52 -6.31 -2.53 -0.27
N GLU A 53 -6.89 -3.59 -0.83
CA GLU A 53 -8.21 -4.08 -0.44
C GLU A 53 -8.23 -4.56 1.03
N TRP A 54 -7.20 -5.27 1.47
CA TRP A 54 -7.11 -5.72 2.87
C TRP A 54 -6.95 -4.54 3.83
N ALA A 55 -6.11 -3.58 3.46
CA ALA A 55 -5.96 -2.34 4.24
C ALA A 55 -7.29 -1.57 4.29
N MET A 56 -7.98 -1.41 3.16
CA MET A 56 -9.28 -0.75 3.07
C MET A 56 -10.30 -1.43 3.97
N LYS A 57 -10.44 -2.77 3.89
CA LYS A 57 -11.37 -3.53 4.73
C LYS A 57 -11.10 -3.32 6.23
N ARG A 58 -9.81 -3.24 6.61
CA ARG A 58 -9.48 -3.03 8.02
C ARG A 58 -9.72 -1.60 8.47
N LEU A 59 -9.30 -0.64 7.69
CA LEU A 59 -9.50 0.78 7.98
C LEU A 59 -10.98 1.19 7.96
N SER A 60 -11.83 0.54 7.16
CA SER A 60 -13.28 0.79 7.13
C SER A 60 -13.98 0.36 8.42
N GLN A 61 -13.38 -0.48 9.22
CA GLN A 61 -13.85 -0.86 10.55
C GLN A 61 -13.39 0.10 11.65
N TRP A 62 -12.70 1.18 11.28
CA TRP A 62 -12.06 2.13 12.19
C TRP A 62 -11.01 1.49 13.12
N VAL A 63 -10.29 0.52 12.62
CA VAL A 63 -9.12 -0.04 13.27
C VAL A 63 -7.91 0.78 12.85
N GLY A 64 -7.51 1.75 13.69
CA GLY A 64 -6.48 2.75 13.37
C GLY A 64 -7.07 3.87 12.49
N THR A 65 -6.30 4.84 12.03
CA THR A 65 -4.82 4.85 12.03
C THR A 65 -4.25 5.43 13.33
N VAL A 66 -3.10 4.95 13.79
CA VAL A 66 -2.38 5.51 14.95
C VAL A 66 -1.04 6.12 14.51
N ASN A 67 -0.48 7.01 15.35
CA ASN A 67 0.85 7.56 15.06
C ASN A 67 1.94 6.48 15.18
N GLU A 68 3.00 6.61 14.39
CA GLU A 68 4.20 5.78 14.49
C GLU A 68 4.82 5.84 15.89
N SER A 69 4.78 7.00 16.57
CA SER A 69 5.26 7.15 17.94
C SER A 69 4.53 6.30 18.98
N ASP A 70 3.28 5.90 18.71
CA ASP A 70 2.47 5.06 19.60
C ASP A 70 2.71 3.56 19.38
N VAL A 71 2.96 3.17 18.12
CA VAL A 71 3.26 1.80 17.72
C VAL A 71 4.42 1.81 16.72
N PRO A 72 5.66 2.03 17.20
CA PRO A 72 6.83 2.12 16.34
C PRO A 72 7.13 0.84 15.57
N TYR A 73 7.51 0.97 14.29
CA TYR A 73 7.91 -0.17 13.46
C TYR A 73 9.14 -0.89 14.02
N ASP A 74 9.98 -0.21 14.80
CA ASP A 74 11.10 -0.83 15.53
C ASP A 74 10.66 -1.96 16.46
N ASN A 75 9.38 -1.97 16.89
CA ASN A 75 8.80 -3.03 17.71
C ASN A 75 8.25 -4.22 16.90
N ALA A 76 8.47 -4.26 15.59
CA ALA A 76 7.89 -5.29 14.72
C ALA A 76 8.27 -6.72 15.14
N LEU A 77 9.52 -6.97 15.51
CA LEU A 77 9.96 -8.29 15.96
C LEU A 77 9.35 -8.67 17.33
N ASP A 78 9.18 -7.72 18.23
CA ASP A 78 8.53 -7.96 19.51
C ASP A 78 7.07 -8.29 19.34
N SER A 79 6.40 -7.67 18.38
CA SER A 79 5.00 -7.94 18.07
C SER A 79 4.74 -9.36 17.56
N LEU A 80 5.74 -10.02 16.96
CA LEU A 80 5.63 -11.44 16.59
C LEU A 80 5.58 -12.37 17.80
N SER A 81 6.21 -11.97 18.90
CA SER A 81 6.32 -12.78 20.11
C SER A 81 5.22 -12.47 21.12
N TYR A 82 4.83 -11.21 21.26
CA TYR A 82 3.96 -10.72 22.33
C TYR A 82 2.64 -10.16 21.80
N GLY A 83 2.49 -9.94 20.51
CA GLY A 83 1.37 -9.23 19.91
C GLY A 83 1.40 -7.72 20.18
N LEU A 84 0.36 -7.03 19.74
CA LEU A 84 0.06 -5.65 20.12
C LEU A 84 -1.15 -5.64 21.05
N ASP A 85 -1.18 -4.66 21.95
CA ASP A 85 -2.33 -4.44 22.84
C ASP A 85 -3.55 -4.00 22.00
N ASP A 86 -4.71 -4.62 22.24
CA ASP A 86 -5.97 -4.34 21.54
C ASP A 86 -6.40 -2.87 21.62
N LYS A 87 -5.91 -2.12 22.61
CA LYS A 87 -6.17 -0.68 22.72
C LYS A 87 -5.71 0.11 21.50
N TYR A 88 -4.67 -0.35 20.79
CA TYR A 88 -4.17 0.30 19.59
C TYR A 88 -5.05 0.06 18.34
N ALA A 89 -6.09 -0.73 18.46
CA ALA A 89 -7.07 -0.87 17.40
C ALA A 89 -8.08 0.29 17.37
N TYR A 90 -8.48 0.83 18.56
CA TYR A 90 -9.61 1.76 18.64
C TYR A 90 -9.41 2.99 19.55
N ASN A 91 -8.33 3.06 20.33
CA ASN A 91 -8.24 4.10 21.38
C ASN A 91 -7.21 5.19 21.10
N TYR A 92 -6.41 5.05 20.05
CA TYR A 92 -5.32 5.98 19.70
C TYR A 92 -5.43 6.49 18.26
N ASP A 93 -6.63 6.38 17.71
CA ASP A 93 -6.88 6.73 16.33
C ASP A 93 -6.73 8.23 16.12
N VAL A 94 -6.03 8.61 15.05
CA VAL A 94 -5.80 10.00 14.66
C VAL A 94 -6.56 10.39 13.40
N ALA A 95 -7.06 9.41 12.66
CA ALA A 95 -7.92 9.61 11.50
C ALA A 95 -8.69 8.33 11.20
N HIS A 96 -9.89 8.49 10.61
CA HIS A 96 -10.73 7.38 10.17
C HIS A 96 -10.94 7.41 8.67
N LEU A 97 -10.94 6.23 8.05
CA LEU A 97 -11.30 6.07 6.65
C LEU A 97 -12.77 6.41 6.46
N GLN A 98 -13.07 7.38 5.58
CA GLN A 98 -14.41 7.79 5.22
C GLN A 98 -14.88 7.18 3.92
N ASN A 99 -13.95 7.01 2.99
CA ASN A 99 -14.24 6.44 1.68
C ASN A 99 -12.99 5.80 1.09
N ALA A 100 -13.18 4.73 0.33
CA ALA A 100 -12.17 4.15 -0.51
C ALA A 100 -12.80 3.62 -1.79
N TYR A 101 -12.13 3.83 -2.92
CA TYR A 101 -12.62 3.38 -4.22
C TYR A 101 -11.48 3.19 -5.21
N GLU A 102 -11.79 2.49 -6.28
CA GLU A 102 -10.88 2.15 -7.36
C GLU A 102 -11.12 3.01 -8.60
N ILE A 103 -10.05 3.36 -9.29
CA ILE A 103 -10.06 4.00 -10.60
C ILE A 103 -9.22 3.16 -11.55
N ASN A 104 -9.69 2.93 -12.77
CA ASN A 104 -8.87 2.29 -13.80
C ASN A 104 -7.85 3.28 -14.36
N ILE A 105 -6.60 3.21 -13.85
CA ILE A 105 -5.52 4.13 -14.24
C ILE A 105 -5.16 4.04 -15.73
N LYS A 106 -5.36 2.90 -16.37
CA LYS A 106 -5.07 2.71 -17.79
C LYS A 106 -6.07 3.40 -18.71
N GLU A 107 -7.31 3.57 -18.24
CA GLU A 107 -8.40 4.16 -19.01
C GLU A 107 -8.77 5.57 -18.55
N GLN A 108 -8.53 5.88 -17.27
CA GLN A 108 -9.00 7.09 -16.60
C GLN A 108 -7.82 7.87 -15.97
N SER A 109 -6.71 8.01 -16.68
CA SER A 109 -5.50 8.68 -16.16
C SER A 109 -5.78 10.12 -15.68
N GLU A 110 -6.66 10.86 -16.36
CA GLU A 110 -7.02 12.21 -15.97
C GLU A 110 -7.80 12.26 -14.63
N ASP A 111 -8.62 11.24 -14.34
CA ASP A 111 -9.29 11.16 -13.06
C ASP A 111 -8.31 10.81 -11.94
N VAL A 112 -7.32 9.95 -12.21
CA VAL A 112 -6.21 9.70 -11.27
C VAL A 112 -5.45 10.99 -10.95
N LYS A 113 -5.12 11.83 -11.96
CA LYS A 113 -4.47 13.13 -11.74
C LYS A 113 -5.31 14.06 -10.85
N LYS A 114 -6.64 14.08 -11.03
CA LYS A 114 -7.54 14.84 -10.16
C LYS A 114 -7.47 14.36 -8.70
N GLN A 115 -7.44 13.03 -8.49
CA GLN A 115 -7.33 12.47 -7.14
C GLN A 115 -5.99 12.82 -6.47
N ILE A 116 -4.90 12.81 -7.23
CA ILE A 116 -3.60 13.25 -6.71
C ILE A 116 -3.65 14.73 -6.28
N ILE A 117 -4.33 15.59 -7.05
CA ILE A 117 -4.51 17.01 -6.67
C ILE A 117 -5.35 17.12 -5.40
N GLU A 118 -6.40 16.34 -5.27
CA GLU A 118 -7.37 16.41 -4.18
C GLU A 118 -6.86 15.77 -2.89
N HIS A 119 -6.33 14.56 -2.98
CA HIS A 119 -5.93 13.73 -1.83
C HIS A 119 -4.43 13.65 -1.61
N GLY A 120 -3.61 14.05 -2.59
CA GLY A 120 -2.15 14.05 -2.52
C GLY A 120 -1.49 12.82 -3.11
N ALA A 121 -2.17 11.68 -3.14
CA ALA A 121 -1.63 10.44 -3.67
C ALA A 121 -2.74 9.45 -4.05
N VAL A 122 -2.39 8.45 -4.86
CA VAL A 122 -3.19 7.24 -5.10
C VAL A 122 -2.31 6.00 -4.95
N GLY A 123 -2.86 4.92 -4.42
CA GLY A 123 -2.17 3.65 -4.27
C GLY A 123 -2.22 2.82 -5.55
N VAL A 124 -1.10 2.24 -5.97
CA VAL A 124 -1.03 1.34 -7.12
C VAL A 124 -0.12 0.15 -6.82
N SER A 125 -0.26 -0.90 -7.58
CA SER A 125 0.66 -2.03 -7.53
C SER A 125 1.22 -2.34 -8.91
N TYR A 126 2.43 -2.89 -8.93
CA TYR A 126 3.09 -3.35 -10.15
C TYR A 126 3.99 -4.54 -9.83
N VAL A 127 4.46 -5.24 -10.83
CA VAL A 127 5.52 -6.23 -10.64
C VAL A 127 6.86 -5.53 -10.81
N HIS A 128 7.56 -5.34 -9.68
CA HIS A 128 8.91 -4.81 -9.74
C HIS A 128 9.84 -5.83 -10.40
N LYS A 129 10.50 -5.41 -11.46
CA LYS A 129 11.55 -6.16 -12.16
C LYS A 129 12.82 -5.32 -12.16
N ALA A 130 13.89 -5.83 -11.59
CA ALA A 130 15.16 -5.09 -11.50
C ALA A 130 15.65 -4.62 -12.88
N ALA A 131 15.39 -5.41 -13.93
CA ALA A 131 15.74 -5.08 -15.30
C ALA A 131 15.02 -3.82 -15.85
N GLY A 132 13.88 -3.43 -15.26
CA GLY A 132 13.14 -2.22 -15.63
C GLY A 132 13.67 -0.94 -14.99
N SER A 133 14.58 -1.05 -14.03
CA SER A 133 15.04 0.09 -13.23
C SER A 133 16.21 0.82 -13.86
N ASN A 134 16.11 2.15 -13.95
CA ASN A 134 17.21 3.04 -14.26
C ASN A 134 17.55 3.89 -13.04
N TYR A 135 18.58 3.50 -12.32
CA TYR A 135 18.99 4.18 -11.09
C TYR A 135 19.63 5.55 -11.31
N ILE A 136 20.19 5.80 -12.49
CA ILE A 136 20.80 7.09 -12.83
C ILE A 136 19.72 8.16 -13.00
N ASN A 137 18.70 7.85 -13.80
CA ASN A 137 17.59 8.77 -14.09
C ASN A 137 16.43 8.62 -13.10
N LYS A 138 16.56 7.72 -12.11
CA LYS A 138 15.47 7.38 -11.18
C LYS A 138 14.17 7.10 -11.91
N SER A 139 14.21 6.15 -12.85
CA SER A 139 13.07 5.81 -13.67
C SER A 139 12.84 4.30 -13.77
N TYR A 140 11.60 3.91 -14.04
CA TYR A 140 11.18 2.52 -14.19
C TYR A 140 10.28 2.35 -15.40
N TYR A 141 10.60 1.36 -16.21
CA TYR A 141 9.75 0.87 -17.28
C TYR A 141 10.00 -0.61 -17.50
N ASP A 142 8.95 -1.39 -17.65
CA ASP A 142 8.99 -2.74 -18.16
C ASP A 142 8.02 -2.93 -19.33
N ALA A 143 8.47 -3.70 -20.32
CA ALA A 143 7.65 -4.18 -21.43
C ALA A 143 7.15 -5.60 -21.13
N ALA A 144 6.24 -6.12 -21.96
CA ALA A 144 5.68 -7.45 -21.80
C ALA A 144 6.74 -8.57 -21.80
N ASP A 145 7.84 -8.36 -22.52
CA ASP A 145 8.96 -9.29 -22.67
C ASP A 145 10.11 -9.05 -21.68
N THR A 146 9.96 -8.08 -20.77
CA THR A 146 10.98 -7.84 -19.73
C THR A 146 11.12 -9.07 -18.84
N VAL A 147 12.33 -9.57 -18.74
CA VAL A 147 12.64 -10.82 -18.03
C VAL A 147 12.36 -10.69 -16.54
N TYR A 148 11.75 -11.71 -15.99
CA TYR A 148 11.54 -11.86 -14.54
C TYR A 148 12.79 -12.46 -13.92
N GLY A 149 13.37 -11.80 -12.93
CA GLY A 149 14.60 -12.19 -12.26
C GLY A 149 14.38 -12.68 -10.82
N THR A 150 15.43 -13.17 -10.21
CA THR A 150 15.40 -13.52 -8.79
C THR A 150 15.22 -12.25 -7.94
N GLY A 151 14.23 -12.27 -7.06
CA GLY A 151 13.88 -11.12 -6.20
C GLY A 151 12.88 -10.14 -6.83
N ASP A 152 12.46 -10.39 -8.07
CA ASP A 152 11.35 -9.64 -8.66
C ASP A 152 10.01 -10.09 -8.03
N GLY A 153 9.04 -9.19 -7.94
CA GLY A 153 7.76 -9.53 -7.31
C GLY A 153 6.75 -8.40 -7.31
N GLY A 154 5.55 -8.73 -6.87
CA GLY A 154 4.49 -7.76 -6.66
C GLY A 154 4.93 -6.71 -5.63
N HIS A 155 4.67 -5.44 -5.93
CA HIS A 155 5.05 -4.33 -5.08
C HIS A 155 3.98 -3.24 -5.10
N ALA A 156 3.60 -2.77 -3.91
CA ALA A 156 2.65 -1.69 -3.73
C ALA A 156 3.41 -0.37 -3.51
N VAL A 157 2.99 0.68 -4.21
CA VAL A 157 3.61 2.01 -4.15
C VAL A 157 2.56 3.09 -4.30
N MET A 158 2.93 4.35 -4.06
CA MET A 158 2.03 5.48 -4.21
C MET A 158 2.44 6.36 -5.39
N ILE A 159 1.49 6.73 -6.25
CA ILE A 159 1.67 7.80 -7.21
C ILE A 159 1.34 9.12 -6.52
N VAL A 160 2.30 10.05 -6.54
CA VAL A 160 2.22 11.35 -5.86
C VAL A 160 2.28 12.54 -6.83
N GLY A 161 2.43 12.26 -8.12
CA GLY A 161 2.49 13.29 -9.16
C GLY A 161 2.64 12.69 -10.55
N TRP A 162 2.85 13.54 -11.53
CA TRP A 162 3.07 13.14 -12.91
C TRP A 162 3.78 14.24 -13.70
N ASP A 163 4.33 13.86 -14.86
CA ASP A 163 4.84 14.79 -15.88
C ASP A 163 4.52 14.21 -17.25
N ASP A 164 3.62 14.87 -17.99
CA ASP A 164 3.19 14.43 -19.33
C ASP A 164 4.31 14.59 -20.39
N ASN A 165 5.34 15.39 -20.07
CA ASN A 165 6.48 15.63 -20.94
C ASN A 165 7.75 14.90 -20.48
N TYR A 166 7.66 14.01 -19.48
CA TYR A 166 8.83 13.25 -19.03
C TYR A 166 9.33 12.39 -20.19
N SER A 167 10.57 12.68 -20.63
CA SER A 167 11.10 12.07 -21.86
C SER A 167 11.23 10.55 -21.73
N LYS A 168 10.70 9.84 -22.70
CA LYS A 168 10.88 8.39 -22.86
C LYS A 168 12.34 7.95 -22.95
N ASP A 169 13.25 8.85 -23.33
CA ASP A 169 14.67 8.56 -23.43
C ASP A 169 15.36 8.41 -22.06
N ASN A 170 14.70 8.84 -20.98
CA ASN A 170 15.18 8.65 -19.61
C ASN A 170 15.03 7.20 -19.12
N PHE A 171 14.21 6.39 -19.79
CA PHE A 171 14.08 4.98 -19.45
C PHE A 171 15.18 4.16 -20.11
N THR A 172 15.66 3.12 -19.41
CA THR A 172 16.66 2.19 -19.92
C THR A 172 16.03 0.84 -20.20
N GLY A 173 16.72 0.05 -21.02
CA GLY A 173 16.28 -1.27 -21.43
C GLY A 173 16.44 -1.46 -22.93
N ILE A 174 16.27 -2.70 -23.37
CA ILE A 174 16.28 -3.05 -24.81
C ILE A 174 15.05 -2.47 -25.49
N THR A 175 13.91 -2.51 -24.78
CA THR A 175 12.65 -1.92 -25.21
C THR A 175 12.39 -0.67 -24.38
N LYS A 176 12.06 0.44 -25.05
CA LYS A 176 11.71 1.72 -24.41
C LYS A 176 10.24 2.02 -24.57
N PRO A 177 9.66 2.90 -23.74
CA PRO A 177 8.32 3.45 -24.01
C PRO A 177 8.25 4.10 -25.39
N THR A 178 7.07 4.09 -25.99
CA THR A 178 6.84 4.67 -27.32
C THR A 178 6.54 6.16 -27.28
N SER A 179 6.01 6.65 -26.15
CA SER A 179 5.66 8.05 -25.90
C SER A 179 6.29 8.59 -24.61
N ASP A 180 6.35 9.91 -24.52
CA ASP A 180 6.70 10.63 -23.31
C ASP A 180 5.56 10.53 -22.27
N GLY A 181 5.87 10.81 -21.01
CA GLY A 181 4.94 10.84 -19.91
C GLY A 181 5.23 9.78 -18.85
N ALA A 182 5.16 10.22 -17.61
CA ALA A 182 5.42 9.36 -16.47
C ALA A 182 4.66 9.79 -15.20
N TRP A 183 4.38 8.81 -14.36
CA TRP A 183 3.95 8.98 -12.98
C TRP A 183 5.15 9.21 -12.08
N LEU A 184 5.06 10.16 -11.15
CA LEU A 184 6.00 10.28 -10.04
C LEU A 184 5.55 9.34 -8.93
N VAL A 185 6.36 8.35 -8.64
CA VAL A 185 6.07 7.30 -7.66
C VAL A 185 6.90 7.52 -6.40
N ARG A 186 6.27 7.42 -5.24
CA ARG A 186 6.93 7.28 -3.95
C ARG A 186 6.98 5.80 -3.57
N ASN A 187 8.20 5.34 -3.26
CA ASN A 187 8.49 3.99 -2.79
C ASN A 187 8.56 3.94 -1.25
N SER A 188 8.58 2.74 -0.69
CA SER A 188 8.67 2.49 0.76
C SER A 188 10.01 1.90 1.20
N TRP A 189 11.04 1.92 0.32
CA TRP A 189 12.34 1.28 0.63
C TRP A 189 13.36 2.19 1.32
N GLY A 190 13.01 3.46 1.58
CA GLY A 190 13.88 4.46 2.19
C GLY A 190 14.94 5.04 1.24
N GLU A 191 15.65 6.08 1.71
CA GLU A 191 16.61 6.84 0.89
C GLU A 191 17.96 6.15 0.73
N SER A 192 18.32 5.21 1.58
CA SER A 192 19.67 4.68 1.67
C SER A 192 19.71 3.24 2.14
N SER A 193 19.60 2.29 1.24
CA SER A 193 20.22 1.01 1.50
C SER A 193 21.53 0.92 0.72
N SER A 194 22.65 0.70 1.42
CA SER A 194 23.95 0.45 0.82
C SER A 194 23.99 -0.83 -0.02
N TYR A 195 22.90 -1.57 -0.08
CA TYR A 195 22.80 -2.86 -0.77
C TYR A 195 22.09 -2.79 -2.12
N TYR A 196 21.25 -1.77 -2.34
CA TYR A 196 20.54 -1.56 -3.60
C TYR A 196 20.53 -0.07 -3.90
N ASN A 197 20.68 0.29 -5.17
CA ASN A 197 20.34 1.62 -5.64
C ASN A 197 18.82 1.77 -5.47
N VAL A 198 18.39 2.27 -4.32
CA VAL A 198 16.98 2.34 -3.98
C VAL A 198 16.39 3.59 -4.61
N LEU A 199 15.28 3.40 -5.28
CA LEU A 199 14.47 4.47 -5.80
C LEU A 199 13.43 4.83 -4.73
N ASP A 200 13.70 5.83 -3.89
CA ASP A 200 12.71 6.38 -2.95
C ASP A 200 11.60 7.09 -3.73
N TYR A 201 11.99 8.01 -4.62
CA TYR A 201 11.12 8.57 -5.64
C TYR A 201 11.64 8.21 -7.01
N PHE A 202 10.74 7.80 -7.90
CA PHE A 202 11.11 7.48 -9.28
C PHE A 202 9.98 7.77 -10.26
N TRP A 203 10.36 7.92 -11.52
CA TRP A 203 9.42 8.13 -12.61
C TRP A 203 9.06 6.79 -13.26
N MET A 204 7.79 6.43 -13.23
CA MET A 204 7.26 5.24 -13.88
C MET A 204 6.56 5.63 -15.17
N SER A 205 7.00 5.08 -16.30
CA SER A 205 6.33 5.34 -17.59
C SER A 205 4.84 5.00 -17.52
N TYR A 206 4.01 5.82 -18.17
CA TYR A 206 2.59 5.50 -18.37
C TYR A 206 2.37 4.17 -19.09
N GLU A 207 3.35 3.76 -19.92
CA GLU A 207 3.32 2.52 -20.67
C GLU A 207 3.88 1.31 -19.92
N THR A 208 4.22 1.43 -18.64
CA THR A 208 4.72 0.31 -17.83
C THR A 208 3.73 -0.85 -17.88
N TYR A 209 4.19 -1.99 -18.43
CA TYR A 209 3.34 -3.15 -18.68
C TYR A 209 2.80 -3.76 -17.38
N SER A 210 3.67 -3.93 -16.39
CA SER A 210 3.32 -4.56 -15.12
C SER A 210 2.52 -3.68 -14.15
N LEU A 211 2.34 -2.38 -14.46
CA LEU A 211 1.47 -1.52 -13.65
C LEU A 211 0.05 -2.07 -13.69
N ASN A 212 -0.51 -2.37 -12.52
CA ASN A 212 -1.90 -2.81 -12.41
C ASN A 212 -2.86 -1.72 -12.93
N SER A 213 -3.97 -2.13 -13.48
CA SER A 213 -5.00 -1.19 -13.95
C SER A 213 -5.73 -0.47 -12.83
N THR A 214 -5.65 -0.97 -11.60
CA THR A 214 -6.35 -0.41 -10.44
C THR A 214 -5.48 0.61 -9.72
N ALA A 215 -6.00 1.83 -9.57
CA ALA A 215 -5.51 2.84 -8.63
C ALA A 215 -6.50 2.99 -7.48
N TRP A 216 -6.00 2.93 -6.25
CA TRP A 216 -6.78 3.05 -5.03
C TRP A 216 -6.75 4.48 -4.50
N VAL A 217 -7.91 5.01 -4.19
CA VAL A 217 -8.09 6.31 -3.52
C VAL A 217 -8.60 6.06 -2.12
N PHE A 218 -7.98 6.72 -1.14
CA PHE A 218 -8.40 6.69 0.26
C PHE A 218 -8.67 8.10 0.73
N ASP A 219 -9.83 8.31 1.33
CA ASP A 219 -10.24 9.57 1.91
C ASP A 219 -10.40 9.41 3.42
N PHE A 220 -9.70 10.23 4.19
CA PHE A 220 -9.69 10.18 5.64
C PHE A 220 -10.21 11.48 6.23
N SER A 221 -10.98 11.37 7.31
CA SER A 221 -11.29 12.50 8.18
C SER A 221 -10.42 12.47 9.45
N ALA A 222 -10.24 13.61 10.08
CA ALA A 222 -9.64 13.67 11.40
C ALA A 222 -10.50 12.91 12.41
N ASP A 223 -9.83 12.38 13.46
CA ASP A 223 -10.52 11.78 14.59
C ASP A 223 -11.51 12.78 15.24
N GLY A 224 -12.63 12.24 15.72
CA GLY A 224 -13.66 13.02 16.44
C GLY A 224 -14.76 13.64 15.57
N GLU A 225 -14.75 13.49 14.26
CA GLU A 225 -15.88 13.94 13.42
C GLU A 225 -17.12 13.04 13.56
N TYR A 226 -16.94 11.77 13.92
CA TYR A 226 -18.00 10.79 14.13
C TYR A 226 -17.77 10.03 15.45
N ASN A 227 -18.88 9.68 16.13
CA ASN A 227 -18.82 8.99 17.42
C ASN A 227 -19.19 7.50 17.31
N ASN A 228 -19.62 7.03 16.16
CA ASN A 228 -20.08 5.65 16.00
C ASN A 228 -19.75 5.13 14.60
N ASN A 229 -19.28 3.91 14.54
CA ASN A 229 -19.16 3.12 13.32
C ASN A 229 -20.03 1.87 13.49
N TYR A 230 -20.89 1.58 12.50
CA TYR A 230 -21.73 0.41 12.49
C TYR A 230 -21.23 -0.58 11.46
N GLN A 231 -20.72 -1.70 11.93
CA GLN A 231 -20.27 -2.79 11.08
C GLN A 231 -21.41 -3.82 10.97
N LEU A 232 -21.83 -4.09 9.76
CA LEU A 232 -22.94 -5.02 9.49
C LEU A 232 -22.45 -6.39 9.04
N ASP A 233 -21.16 -6.55 8.77
CA ASP A 233 -20.60 -7.73 8.16
C ASP A 233 -20.06 -8.69 9.20
N GLY A 234 -20.50 -9.92 9.11
CA GLY A 234 -19.95 -11.04 9.86
C GLY A 234 -18.80 -11.69 9.11
N GLY A 235 -17.67 -11.03 9.13
CA GLY A 235 -16.35 -11.58 8.87
C GLY A 235 -16.14 -12.48 7.65
N LEU A 236 -15.14 -12.15 6.89
CA LEU A 236 -14.55 -13.01 5.86
C LEU A 236 -13.63 -14.11 6.46
N GLU A 237 -14.00 -14.68 7.62
CA GLU A 237 -13.23 -15.77 8.23
C GLU A 237 -12.97 -16.97 7.30
N SER A 238 -13.73 -17.07 6.22
CA SER A 238 -13.70 -18.21 5.31
C SER A 238 -13.15 -17.91 3.92
N GLN A 239 -12.76 -16.69 3.61
CA GLN A 239 -12.08 -16.48 2.34
C GLN A 239 -10.68 -17.07 2.40
N LYS A 240 -10.56 -18.23 1.82
CA LYS A 240 -9.27 -18.78 1.46
C LYS A 240 -8.62 -17.79 0.51
N ASP A 241 -7.45 -17.28 0.90
CA ASP A 241 -6.63 -16.48 0.01
C ASP A 241 -6.40 -17.27 -1.28
N PRO A 242 -6.85 -16.79 -2.44
CA PRO A 242 -6.67 -17.50 -3.71
C PRO A 242 -5.18 -17.69 -4.06
N TRP A 243 -4.28 -16.93 -3.47
CA TRP A 243 -2.83 -17.04 -3.67
C TRP A 243 -2.19 -18.17 -2.86
N TYR A 244 -2.81 -18.61 -1.76
CA TYR A 244 -2.28 -19.68 -0.90
C TYR A 244 -2.99 -21.04 -1.09
N ASN A 245 -3.93 -21.15 -2.01
CA ASN A 245 -4.65 -22.41 -2.26
C ASN A 245 -4.02 -23.32 -3.33
N ASN A 246 -2.84 -22.99 -3.82
CA ASN A 246 -2.15 -23.77 -4.85
C ASN A 246 -0.84 -24.40 -4.34
N VAL A 247 -0.81 -24.87 -3.11
CA VAL A 247 0.24 -25.76 -2.61
C VAL A 247 -0.39 -26.99 -2.04
#